data_e305dd2b091b52c18cc324de2f9a3a2b
#
_entry.id   e305dd2b091b52c18cc324de2f9a3a2b
#
_cell.length_a   1.000
_cell.length_b   1.000
_cell.length_c   1.000
_cell.angle_alpha   90.00
_cell.angle_beta   90.00
_cell.angle_gamma   90.00
#
_symmetry.space_group_name_H-M   'P 1'
#
loop_
_entity.id
_entity.type
_entity.pdbx_description
1 polymer ?
#
loop_
_entity_poly.entity_id
_entity_poly.type
_entity_poly.pdbx_seq_one_letter_code
_entity_poly.pdbx_strand_id
1 'polypeptide(L)'
;AKPGTKKNVRYIIGDNFLNFWFKYIERNRSYIELQNFEDLRQLAKADYQTYSGRVLENYFKQKLAEEGGFKEIGSWWETKSSTNKERLNSYEIDIVALKSSGKKALIAEVKRMPENNYVHSTFMEKVEHLRHKEMAKYDIETRVLGLEDM
;
A
#
# COMPACT_ATOMS: atom_id res chain seq x y z
N ALA A 1 -4.30 1.86 8.98
CA ALA A 1 -3.64 2.02 10.28
C ALA A 1 -2.57 0.93 10.42
N LYS A 2 -1.52 1.19 11.16
CA LYS A 2 -0.51 0.19 11.50
C LYS A 2 -1.14 -0.79 12.49
N PRO A 3 -1.15 -2.11 12.25
CA PRO A 3 -1.70 -3.08 13.19
C PRO A 3 -1.12 -2.90 14.60
N GLY A 4 -1.97 -2.89 15.63
CA GLY A 4 -1.58 -2.81 17.04
C GLY A 4 -1.27 -1.42 17.59
N THR A 5 -1.36 -0.33 16.81
CA THR A 5 -1.13 1.03 17.31
C THR A 5 -2.37 1.91 17.20
N LYS A 6 -2.87 2.41 18.36
CA LYS A 6 -3.98 3.37 18.42
C LYS A 6 -3.60 4.81 18.04
N LYS A 7 -2.33 5.11 17.78
CA LYS A 7 -1.84 6.44 17.41
C LYS A 7 -1.56 6.52 15.90
N ASN A 8 -2.03 7.54 15.24
CA ASN A 8 -1.96 7.88 13.82
C ASN A 8 -3.09 7.27 12.97
N VAL A 9 -4.30 7.70 13.25
CA VAL A 9 -5.44 7.49 12.34
C VAL A 9 -5.33 8.47 11.17
N ARG A 10 -5.26 7.94 9.94
CA ARG A 10 -5.40 8.74 8.72
C ARG A 10 -6.78 8.51 8.15
N TYR A 11 -7.50 9.59 7.92
CA TYR A 11 -8.74 9.54 7.15
C TYR A 11 -8.41 9.60 5.67
N ILE A 12 -8.97 8.70 4.90
CA ILE A 12 -8.85 8.65 3.44
C ILE A 12 -10.25 8.65 2.83
N ILE A 13 -10.37 9.19 1.65
CA ILE A 13 -11.58 9.06 0.85
C ILE A 13 -11.62 7.62 0.35
N GLY A 14 -12.58 6.82 0.84
CA GLY A 14 -12.70 5.39 0.49
C GLY A 14 -13.27 5.16 -0.91
N ASP A 15 -14.06 6.12 -1.42
CA ASP A 15 -14.62 6.06 -2.76
C ASP A 15 -13.56 6.43 -3.81
N ASN A 16 -13.30 5.53 -4.75
CA ASN A 16 -12.26 5.70 -5.76
C ASN A 16 -12.59 6.82 -6.76
N PHE A 17 -13.88 7.02 -7.09
CA PHE A 17 -14.30 8.09 -7.98
C PHE A 17 -14.11 9.45 -7.33
N LEU A 18 -14.56 9.62 -6.07
CA LEU A 18 -14.40 10.87 -5.33
C LEU A 18 -12.91 11.16 -5.09
N ASN A 19 -12.10 10.16 -4.79
CA ASN A 19 -10.67 10.32 -4.64
C ASN A 19 -10.01 10.81 -5.94
N PHE A 20 -10.37 10.20 -7.09
CA PHE A 20 -9.94 10.65 -8.41
C PHE A 20 -10.41 12.08 -8.70
N TRP A 21 -11.69 12.36 -8.45
CA TRP A 21 -12.29 13.67 -8.68
C TRP A 21 -11.57 14.79 -7.92
N PHE A 22 -11.44 14.65 -6.60
CA PHE A 22 -10.76 15.66 -5.80
C PHE A 22 -9.28 15.83 -6.15
N LYS A 23 -8.62 14.74 -6.52
CA LYS A 23 -7.19 14.78 -6.83
C LYS A 23 -6.90 15.42 -8.18
N TYR A 24 -7.66 15.09 -9.21
CA TYR A 24 -7.35 15.48 -10.58
C TYR A 24 -8.28 16.53 -11.15
N ILE A 25 -9.52 16.55 -10.76
CA ILE A 25 -10.53 17.46 -11.32
C ILE A 25 -10.66 18.72 -10.46
N GLU A 26 -11.11 18.57 -9.23
CA GLU A 26 -11.39 19.71 -8.36
C GLU A 26 -10.14 20.54 -8.07
N ARG A 27 -9.04 19.89 -7.73
CA ARG A 27 -7.77 20.57 -7.46
C ARG A 27 -7.22 21.34 -8.66
N ASN A 28 -7.54 20.91 -9.87
CA ASN A 28 -7.05 21.49 -11.12
C ASN A 28 -8.15 22.18 -11.92
N ARG A 29 -9.18 22.70 -11.25
CA ARG A 29 -10.35 23.30 -11.87
C ARG A 29 -10.01 24.44 -12.84
N SER A 30 -8.98 25.23 -12.55
CA SER A 30 -8.50 26.30 -13.44
C SER A 30 -8.06 25.79 -14.81
N TYR A 31 -7.44 24.63 -14.91
CA TYR A 31 -7.08 24.03 -16.21
C TYR A 31 -8.33 23.65 -17.02
N ILE A 32 -9.40 23.23 -16.35
CA ILE A 32 -10.66 22.88 -17.00
C ILE A 32 -11.38 24.14 -17.48
N GLU A 33 -11.46 25.17 -16.65
CA GLU A 33 -12.08 26.47 -16.99
C GLU A 33 -11.38 27.15 -18.16
N LEU A 34 -10.06 27.03 -18.25
CA LEU A 34 -9.25 27.54 -19.36
C LEU A 34 -9.18 26.59 -20.57
N GLN A 35 -9.87 25.43 -20.51
CA GLN A 35 -9.84 24.38 -21.53
C GLN A 35 -8.42 23.84 -21.84
N ASN A 36 -7.51 23.96 -20.88
CA ASN A 36 -6.13 23.48 -21.01
C ASN A 36 -6.04 22.00 -20.62
N PHE A 37 -6.71 21.14 -21.39
CA PHE A 37 -6.80 19.71 -21.11
C PHE A 37 -5.49 18.94 -21.32
N GLU A 38 -4.60 19.44 -22.15
CA GLU A 38 -3.33 18.74 -22.42
C GLU A 38 -2.41 18.82 -21.18
N ASP A 39 -2.27 19.98 -20.57
CA ASP A 39 -1.48 20.13 -19.35
C ASP A 39 -2.10 19.35 -18.18
N LEU A 40 -3.43 19.36 -18.06
CA LEU A 40 -4.14 18.55 -17.06
C LEU A 40 -3.87 17.06 -17.25
N ARG A 41 -3.88 16.58 -18.49
CA ARG A 41 -3.59 15.19 -18.83
C ARG A 41 -2.14 14.81 -18.51
N GLN A 42 -1.19 15.71 -18.74
CA GLN A 42 0.21 15.52 -18.39
C GLN A 42 0.41 15.41 -16.88
N LEU A 43 -0.22 16.30 -16.10
CA LEU A 43 -0.23 16.25 -14.64
C LEU A 43 -0.79 14.93 -14.13
N ALA A 44 -1.93 14.49 -14.67
CA ALA A 44 -2.53 13.21 -14.28
C ALA A 44 -1.63 12.02 -14.62
N LYS A 45 -1.01 12.01 -15.82
CA LYS A 45 -0.09 10.93 -16.22
C LYS A 45 1.14 10.84 -15.35
N ALA A 46 1.74 11.96 -14.95
CA ALA A 46 2.94 12.00 -14.13
C ALA A 46 2.74 11.34 -12.75
N ASP A 47 1.53 11.43 -12.19
CA ASP A 47 1.21 10.89 -10.87
C ASP A 47 0.41 9.56 -10.93
N TYR A 48 -0.06 9.17 -12.10
CA TYR A 48 -0.99 8.04 -12.27
C TYR A 48 -0.45 6.72 -11.71
N GLN A 49 0.84 6.47 -11.84
CA GLN A 49 1.45 5.24 -11.31
C GLN A 49 1.32 5.16 -9.79
N THR A 50 1.64 6.25 -9.10
CA THR A 50 1.52 6.33 -7.64
C THR A 50 0.06 6.23 -7.19
N TYR A 51 -0.85 6.92 -7.90
CA TYR A 51 -2.27 6.88 -7.60
C TYR A 51 -2.86 5.48 -7.78
N SER A 52 -2.64 4.87 -8.94
CA SER A 52 -3.18 3.55 -9.25
C SER A 52 -2.57 2.42 -8.40
N GLY A 53 -1.31 2.55 -7.97
CA GLY A 53 -0.70 1.64 -7.01
C GLY A 53 -1.46 1.62 -5.69
N ARG A 54 -1.77 2.80 -5.13
CA ARG A 54 -2.57 2.90 -3.89
C ARG A 54 -4.00 2.36 -4.03
N VAL A 55 -4.62 2.58 -5.18
CA VAL A 55 -5.96 2.03 -5.47
C VAL A 55 -5.91 0.50 -5.47
N LEU A 56 -4.88 -0.07 -6.11
CA LEU A 56 -4.68 -1.51 -6.17
C LEU A 56 -4.41 -2.13 -4.78
N GLU A 57 -3.56 -1.49 -3.97
CA GLU A 57 -3.34 -1.90 -2.57
C GLU A 57 -4.64 -1.93 -1.77
N ASN A 58 -5.47 -0.88 -1.89
CA ASN A 58 -6.75 -0.80 -1.19
C ASN A 58 -7.73 -1.86 -1.69
N TYR A 59 -7.76 -2.13 -2.99
CA TYR A 59 -8.56 -3.20 -3.57
C TYR A 59 -8.21 -4.56 -2.95
N PHE A 60 -6.94 -4.93 -2.89
CA PHE A 60 -6.54 -6.20 -2.30
C PHE A 60 -6.79 -6.29 -0.80
N LYS A 61 -6.64 -5.18 -0.06
CA LYS A 61 -7.02 -5.14 1.37
C LYS A 61 -8.52 -5.39 1.55
N GLN A 62 -9.36 -4.80 0.69
CA GLN A 62 -10.79 -5.02 0.72
C GLN A 62 -11.15 -6.46 0.32
N LYS A 63 -10.56 -6.99 -0.77
CA LYS A 63 -10.74 -8.37 -1.21
C LYS A 63 -10.42 -9.37 -0.10
N LEU A 64 -9.28 -9.21 0.58
CA LEU A 64 -8.90 -10.04 1.74
C LEU A 64 -9.88 -9.91 2.91
N ALA A 65 -10.42 -8.72 3.15
CA ALA A 65 -11.43 -8.51 4.19
C ALA A 65 -12.75 -9.21 3.85
N GLU A 66 -13.17 -9.21 2.59
CA GLU A 66 -14.35 -9.90 2.08
C GLU A 66 -14.20 -11.43 2.09
N GLU A 67 -13.01 -11.95 1.77
CA GLU A 67 -12.67 -13.37 1.89
C GLU A 67 -12.78 -13.86 3.35
N GLY A 68 -12.55 -12.97 4.30
CA GLY A 68 -12.65 -13.26 5.73
C GLY A 68 -11.46 -14.06 6.27
N GLY A 69 -11.58 -14.49 7.54
CA GLY A 69 -10.52 -15.27 8.21
C GLY A 69 -9.38 -14.44 8.79
N PHE A 70 -9.42 -13.12 8.64
CA PHE A 70 -8.46 -12.19 9.21
C PHE A 70 -9.08 -11.34 10.32
N LYS A 71 -8.36 -11.13 11.41
CA LYS A 71 -8.77 -10.25 12.51
C LYS A 71 -8.30 -8.82 12.33
N GLU A 72 -7.26 -8.63 11.52
CA GLU A 72 -6.66 -7.33 11.26
C GLU A 72 -5.96 -7.34 9.90
N ILE A 73 -6.18 -6.29 9.10
CA ILE A 73 -5.54 -6.07 7.80
C ILE A 73 -5.04 -4.62 7.76
N GLY A 74 -3.78 -4.42 7.42
CA GLY A 74 -3.18 -3.10 7.34
C GLY A 74 -1.90 -3.09 6.53
N SER A 75 -1.19 -1.96 6.54
CA SER A 75 0.18 -1.83 6.02
C SER A 75 1.14 -1.72 7.18
N TRP A 76 2.37 -2.13 6.96
CA TRP A 76 3.44 -1.93 7.93
C TRP A 76 4.51 -1.00 7.36
N TRP A 77 5.02 -0.12 8.19
CA TRP A 77 6.16 0.75 7.86
C TRP A 77 7.01 1.02 9.08
N GLU A 78 8.31 1.15 8.87
CA GLU A 78 9.22 1.57 9.89
C GLU A 78 9.22 3.09 10.05
N THR A 79 9.01 3.58 11.27
CA THR A 79 9.13 5.00 11.57
C THR A 79 10.62 5.34 11.71
N LYS A 80 11.13 6.25 10.90
CA LYS A 80 12.52 6.72 10.99
C LYS A 80 12.75 7.37 12.36
N SER A 81 13.78 6.94 13.08
CA SER A 81 14.33 7.71 14.18
C SER A 81 15.04 8.95 13.60
N SER A 82 14.81 10.14 14.17
CA SER A 82 15.30 11.43 13.70
C SER A 82 16.84 11.59 13.67
N THR A 83 17.58 10.60 14.16
CA THR A 83 19.04 10.65 14.34
C THR A 83 19.85 10.13 13.16
N ASN A 84 19.26 9.47 12.17
CA ASN A 84 20.00 8.92 11.02
C ASN A 84 19.36 9.35 9.70
N LYS A 85 19.76 10.51 9.18
CA LYS A 85 19.33 11.06 7.88
C LYS A 85 19.78 10.21 6.66
N GLU A 86 20.69 9.27 6.83
CA GLU A 86 21.31 8.51 5.71
C GLU A 86 20.64 7.19 5.38
N ARG A 87 19.72 6.68 6.20
CA ARG A 87 18.94 5.48 5.85
C ARG A 87 17.66 5.86 5.10
N LEU A 88 17.81 6.12 3.81
CA LEU A 88 16.74 6.44 2.86
C LEU A 88 15.77 5.29 2.58
N ASN A 89 16.03 4.09 3.05
CA ASN A 89 15.15 2.94 2.86
C ASN A 89 14.26 2.75 4.09
N SER A 90 13.12 3.45 4.07
CA SER A 90 12.03 3.08 4.97
C SER A 90 11.48 1.74 4.51
N TYR A 91 11.63 0.70 5.32
CA TYR A 91 10.94 -0.56 5.08
C TYR A 91 9.44 -0.30 5.14
N GLU A 92 8.76 -0.59 4.05
CA GLU A 92 7.31 -0.51 3.92
C GLU A 92 6.80 -1.79 3.28
N ILE A 93 5.73 -2.34 3.84
CA ILE A 93 5.03 -3.53 3.35
C ILE A 93 3.58 -3.14 3.12
N ASP A 94 3.07 -3.40 1.92
CA ASP A 94 1.77 -2.93 1.47
C ASP A 94 0.62 -3.58 2.23
N ILE A 95 0.72 -4.88 2.50
CA ILE A 95 -0.31 -5.65 3.21
C ILE A 95 0.31 -6.53 4.27
N VAL A 96 -0.17 -6.38 5.51
CA VAL A 96 0.05 -7.29 6.63
C VAL A 96 -1.32 -7.68 7.17
N ALA A 97 -1.70 -8.94 7.02
CA ALA A 97 -3.00 -9.46 7.43
C ALA A 97 -2.84 -10.56 8.46
N LEU A 98 -3.34 -10.32 9.66
CA LEU A 98 -3.27 -11.27 10.79
C LEU A 98 -4.47 -12.20 10.76
N LYS A 99 -4.26 -13.51 10.71
CA LYS A 99 -5.36 -14.50 10.73
C LYS A 99 -6.09 -14.50 12.08
N SER A 100 -7.38 -14.79 12.05
CA SER A 100 -8.24 -14.83 13.24
C SER A 100 -7.87 -15.99 14.18
N SER A 101 -7.31 -17.07 13.65
CA SER A 101 -6.89 -18.24 14.41
C SER A 101 -5.38 -18.42 14.38
N GLY A 102 -4.79 -18.72 15.55
CA GLY A 102 -3.37 -18.97 15.68
C GLY A 102 -2.50 -17.72 15.51
N LYS A 103 -1.18 -17.94 15.48
CA LYS A 103 -0.19 -16.90 15.16
C LYS A 103 0.22 -17.03 13.70
N LYS A 104 -0.73 -16.78 12.79
CA LYS A 104 -0.50 -16.82 11.34
C LYS A 104 -0.73 -15.46 10.73
N ALA A 105 0.08 -15.11 9.76
CA ALA A 105 -0.03 -13.85 9.04
C ALA A 105 0.19 -14.07 7.55
N LEU A 106 -0.54 -13.30 6.74
CA LEU A 106 -0.26 -13.11 5.33
C LEU A 106 0.45 -11.76 5.17
N ILE A 107 1.60 -11.78 4.52
CA ILE A 107 2.34 -10.58 4.14
C ILE A 107 2.37 -10.51 2.61
N ALA A 108 1.93 -9.38 2.05
CA ALA A 108 1.91 -9.22 0.62
C ALA A 108 2.49 -7.87 0.16
N GLU A 109 3.17 -7.92 -0.98
CA GLU A 109 3.58 -6.77 -1.77
C GLU A 109 2.62 -6.67 -2.97
N VAL A 110 2.22 -5.45 -3.32
CA VAL A 110 1.29 -5.20 -4.43
C VAL A 110 2.05 -4.54 -5.57
N LYS A 111 2.01 -5.13 -6.75
CA LYS A 111 2.67 -4.61 -7.95
C LYS A 111 1.73 -4.62 -9.15
N ARG A 112 1.76 -3.59 -9.96
CA ARG A 112 1.01 -3.56 -11.22
C ARG A 112 1.54 -4.57 -12.23
N MET A 113 2.84 -4.82 -12.19
CA MET A 113 3.53 -5.85 -12.99
C MET A 113 4.47 -6.61 -12.04
N PRO A 114 4.13 -7.81 -11.60
CA PRO A 114 4.89 -8.58 -10.61
C PRO A 114 6.12 -9.27 -11.22
N GLU A 115 6.73 -8.70 -12.24
CA GLU A 115 7.83 -9.34 -12.94
C GLU A 115 9.17 -8.74 -12.56
N ASN A 116 9.87 -9.38 -11.62
CA ASN A 116 11.32 -9.36 -11.59
C ASN A 116 11.84 -10.13 -10.36
N ASN A 117 12.84 -10.96 -10.51
CA ASN A 117 13.56 -11.59 -9.40
C ASN A 117 14.08 -10.57 -8.38
N TYR A 118 14.38 -9.34 -8.82
CA TYR A 118 14.80 -8.23 -7.97
C TYR A 118 13.69 -7.79 -7.01
N VAL A 119 12.45 -7.69 -7.48
CA VAL A 119 11.29 -7.31 -6.64
C VAL A 119 11.08 -8.34 -5.54
N HIS A 120 11.22 -9.63 -5.88
CA HIS A 120 11.04 -10.71 -4.92
C HIS A 120 12.12 -10.70 -3.83
N SER A 121 13.39 -10.51 -4.17
CA SER A 121 14.49 -10.46 -3.19
C SER A 121 14.35 -9.28 -2.23
N THR A 122 14.01 -8.09 -2.73
CA THR A 122 13.77 -6.90 -1.90
C THR A 122 12.56 -7.08 -0.99
N PHE A 123 11.50 -7.70 -1.49
CA PHE A 123 10.33 -8.02 -0.69
C PHE A 123 10.66 -8.99 0.44
N MET A 124 11.37 -10.06 0.16
CA MET A 124 11.78 -11.02 1.19
C MET A 124 12.68 -10.42 2.27
N GLU A 125 13.56 -9.49 1.90
CA GLU A 125 14.36 -8.71 2.87
C GLU A 125 13.47 -7.93 3.85
N LYS A 126 12.45 -7.24 3.33
CA LYS A 126 11.46 -6.51 4.15
C LYS A 126 10.70 -7.45 5.09
N VAL A 127 10.29 -8.63 4.59
CA VAL A 127 9.58 -9.65 5.37
C VAL A 127 10.45 -10.16 6.52
N GLU A 128 11.70 -10.50 6.26
CA GLU A 128 12.62 -10.95 7.29
C GLU A 128 12.90 -9.85 8.34
N HIS A 129 13.04 -8.59 7.90
CA HIS A 129 13.17 -7.48 8.82
C HIS A 129 11.96 -7.34 9.76
N LEU A 130 10.73 -7.37 9.21
CA LEU A 130 9.50 -7.36 10.00
C LEU A 130 9.41 -8.57 10.94
N ARG A 131 9.77 -9.77 10.45
CA ARG A 131 9.77 -10.99 11.22
C ARG A 131 10.63 -10.88 12.46
N HIS A 132 11.87 -10.44 12.32
CA HIS A 132 12.79 -10.25 13.44
C HIS A 132 12.31 -9.20 14.44
N LYS A 133 11.69 -8.14 13.95
CA LYS A 133 11.32 -7.00 14.78
C LYS A 133 10.03 -7.21 15.59
N GLU A 134 8.98 -7.71 14.94
CA GLU A 134 7.63 -7.70 15.51
C GLU A 134 6.91 -9.06 15.40
N MET A 135 7.33 -9.93 14.51
CA MET A 135 6.58 -11.13 14.14
C MET A 135 7.34 -12.46 14.29
N ALA A 136 8.33 -12.53 15.20
CA ALA A 136 9.17 -13.72 15.40
C ALA A 136 8.38 -15.00 15.75
N LYS A 137 7.17 -14.86 16.29
CA LYS A 137 6.31 -15.99 16.70
C LYS A 137 5.20 -16.31 15.69
N TYR A 138 5.19 -15.65 14.54
CA TYR A 138 4.18 -15.85 13.52
C TYR A 138 4.66 -16.81 12.43
N ASP A 139 3.75 -17.68 12.02
CA ASP A 139 3.86 -18.44 10.77
C ASP A 139 3.43 -17.50 9.63
N ILE A 140 4.37 -17.17 8.74
CA ILE A 140 4.20 -16.13 7.74
C ILE A 140 4.07 -16.77 6.36
N GLU A 141 2.92 -16.53 5.72
CA GLU A 141 2.67 -16.75 4.30
C GLU A 141 3.01 -15.46 3.56
N THR A 142 3.71 -15.56 2.44
CA THR A 142 4.06 -14.40 1.60
C THR A 142 3.40 -14.49 0.22
N ARG A 143 2.92 -13.35 -0.30
CA ARG A 143 2.37 -13.25 -1.67
C ARG A 143 2.86 -11.97 -2.34
N VAL A 144 3.03 -12.03 -3.66
CA VAL A 144 3.09 -10.85 -4.52
C VAL A 144 1.78 -10.83 -5.31
N LEU A 145 1.05 -9.72 -5.22
CA LEU A 145 -0.27 -9.56 -5.82
C LEU A 145 -0.20 -8.55 -6.98
N GLY A 146 -0.78 -8.91 -8.10
CA GLY A 146 -0.77 -8.12 -9.32
C GLY A 146 -2.15 -7.98 -9.97
N LEU A 147 -2.19 -7.36 -11.15
CA LEU A 147 -3.44 -7.18 -11.89
C LEU A 147 -4.08 -8.52 -12.29
N GLU A 148 -3.28 -9.56 -12.44
CA GLU A 148 -3.72 -10.93 -12.76
C GLU A 148 -4.45 -11.63 -11.59
N ASP A 149 -4.31 -11.10 -10.37
CA ASP A 149 -4.95 -11.67 -9.16
C ASP A 149 -6.29 -10.97 -8.82
N MET A 150 -6.75 -10.05 -9.69
CA MET A 150 -7.98 -9.29 -9.49
C MET A 150 -9.25 -10.11 -9.69
#